data_bc1885f05ddfaf0b6a589d2a14ef92ac
#
_entry.id   bc1885f05ddfaf0b6a589d2a14ef92ac
#
_cell.length_a   1.000
_cell.length_b   1.000
_cell.length_c   1.000
_cell.angle_alpha   90.00
_cell.angle_beta   90.00
_cell.angle_gamma   90.00
#
_symmetry.space_group_name_H-M   'P 1'
#
loop_
_entity.id
_entity.type
_entity.pdbx_description
1 polymer ?
#
loop_
_entity_poly.entity_id
_entity_poly.type
_entity_poly.pdbx_seq_one_letter_code
_entity_poly.pdbx_strand_id
1 'polypeptide(L)'
;MRIAPLIDGGGHERGMRSGTLPVPLVVGFGRAAEICGEVMAEEGARLAKLRDRLQDMILSNLDEAYLNGHPERRLAHNLNISFAYVEGESVLMGLNKESALSSGS
;
A
#
# COMPACT_ATOMS: atom_id res chain seq x y z
N MET A 1 -11.92 25.67 -8.89
CA MET A 1 -12.66 24.40 -8.64
C MET A 1 -13.43 24.57 -7.35
N ARG A 2 -14.75 24.34 -7.33
CA ARG A 2 -15.58 24.36 -6.10
C ARG A 2 -15.72 22.92 -5.61
N ILE A 3 -15.35 22.68 -4.36
CA ILE A 3 -15.48 21.37 -3.73
C ILE A 3 -16.77 21.40 -2.90
N ALA A 4 -17.67 20.46 -3.12
CA ALA A 4 -18.85 20.30 -2.29
C ALA A 4 -18.47 19.60 -0.97
N PRO A 5 -19.08 20.02 0.16
CA PRO A 5 -18.85 19.35 1.43
C PRO A 5 -19.35 17.90 1.38
N LEU A 6 -18.63 17.00 2.01
CA LEU A 6 -19.04 15.60 2.14
C LEU A 6 -20.05 15.41 3.29
N ILE A 7 -19.98 16.26 4.31
CA ILE A 7 -20.84 16.23 5.51
C ILE A 7 -21.38 17.62 5.74
N ASP A 8 -22.70 17.79 5.64
CA ASP A 8 -23.40 19.01 5.92
C ASP A 8 -23.66 19.17 7.43
N GLY A 9 -23.82 20.41 7.91
CA GLY A 9 -24.12 20.71 9.31
C GLY A 9 -23.56 22.05 9.78
N GLY A 10 -22.90 22.09 10.94
CA GLY A 10 -22.46 23.29 11.62
C GLY A 10 -21.36 24.14 10.97
N GLY A 11 -20.96 23.87 9.75
CA GLY A 11 -20.04 24.70 8.97
C GLY A 11 -18.57 24.66 9.41
N HIS A 12 -18.14 23.65 10.19
CA HIS A 12 -16.75 23.46 10.61
C HIS A 12 -15.83 23.27 9.38
N GLU A 13 -14.55 23.49 9.57
CA GLU A 13 -13.53 23.40 8.51
C GLU A 13 -13.86 24.26 7.28
N ARG A 14 -14.24 25.51 7.53
CA ARG A 14 -14.65 26.48 6.48
C ARG A 14 -15.84 25.98 5.63
N GLY A 15 -16.74 25.20 6.24
CA GLY A 15 -17.89 24.61 5.56
C GLY A 15 -17.57 23.36 4.73
N MET A 16 -16.35 22.87 4.73
CA MET A 16 -15.98 21.69 3.93
C MET A 16 -16.26 20.37 4.65
N ARG A 17 -16.27 20.37 5.99
CA ARG A 17 -16.56 19.18 6.78
C ARG A 17 -17.18 19.60 8.10
N SER A 18 -18.46 19.38 8.25
CA SER A 18 -19.18 19.67 9.48
C SER A 18 -19.01 18.55 10.53
N GLY A 19 -19.29 18.87 11.77
CA GLY A 19 -19.23 17.98 12.92
C GLY A 19 -18.00 18.22 13.81
N THR A 20 -18.13 17.85 15.09
CA THR A 20 -17.06 17.95 16.08
C THR A 20 -15.82 17.20 15.62
N LEU A 21 -14.64 17.79 15.80
CA LEU A 21 -13.38 17.15 15.43
C LEU A 21 -13.14 15.90 16.30
N PRO A 22 -12.78 14.77 15.70
CA PRO A 22 -12.45 13.55 16.44
C PRO A 22 -11.03 13.67 17.03
N VAL A 23 -10.89 14.45 18.10
CA VAL A 23 -9.59 14.80 18.71
C VAL A 23 -8.70 13.57 18.95
N PRO A 24 -9.18 12.46 19.51
CA PRO A 24 -8.33 11.28 19.72
C PRO A 24 -7.74 10.72 18.41
N LEU A 25 -8.52 10.72 17.32
CA LEU A 25 -8.03 10.25 16.02
C LEU A 25 -7.02 11.22 15.40
N VAL A 26 -7.23 12.53 15.56
CA VAL A 26 -6.28 13.54 15.07
C VAL A 26 -4.96 13.44 15.83
N VAL A 27 -4.98 13.29 17.16
CA VAL A 27 -3.78 13.11 17.99
C VAL A 27 -3.07 11.80 17.62
N GLY A 28 -3.81 10.71 17.47
CA GLY A 28 -3.26 9.41 17.05
C GLY A 28 -2.60 9.48 15.67
N PHE A 29 -3.24 10.18 14.71
CA PHE A 29 -2.66 10.39 13.38
C PHE A 29 -1.36 11.23 13.44
N GLY A 30 -1.34 12.29 14.26
CA GLY A 30 -0.13 13.09 14.48
C GLY A 30 1.01 12.26 15.05
N ARG A 31 0.75 11.41 16.04
CA ARG A 31 1.77 10.51 16.60
C ARG A 31 2.25 9.46 15.60
N ALA A 32 1.35 8.90 14.80
CA ALA A 32 1.72 7.96 13.74
C ALA A 32 2.63 8.62 12.69
N ALA A 33 2.33 9.85 12.29
CA ALA A 33 3.15 10.60 11.34
C ALA A 33 4.56 10.90 11.91
N GLU A 34 4.67 11.24 13.20
CA GLU A 34 5.95 11.45 13.89
C GLU A 34 6.79 10.17 13.88
N ILE A 35 6.22 9.03 14.29
CA ILE A 35 6.89 7.73 14.26
C ILE A 35 7.34 7.37 12.83
N CYS A 36 6.47 7.56 11.83
CA CYS A 36 6.84 7.34 10.44
C CYS A 36 8.05 8.18 10.02
N GLY A 37 8.10 9.45 10.42
CA GLY A 37 9.23 10.33 10.15
C GLY A 37 10.56 9.83 10.75
N GLU A 38 10.50 9.26 11.96
CA GLU A 38 11.67 8.72 12.66
C GLU A 38 12.23 7.46 11.97
N VAL A 39 11.35 6.54 11.53
CA VAL A 39 11.77 5.21 11.04
C VAL A 39 11.79 5.06 9.53
N MET A 40 11.23 6.00 8.79
CA MET A 40 10.99 5.88 7.34
C MET A 40 12.24 5.52 6.52
N ALA A 41 13.38 6.10 6.85
CA ALA A 41 14.62 5.86 6.10
C ALA A 41 15.14 4.43 6.28
N GLU A 42 15.17 3.94 7.53
CA GLU A 42 15.63 2.60 7.86
C GLU A 42 14.65 1.53 7.34
N GLU A 43 13.36 1.71 7.61
CA GLU A 43 12.31 0.80 7.13
C GLU A 43 12.22 0.78 5.60
N GLY A 44 12.37 1.92 4.95
CA GLY A 44 12.40 2.00 3.50
C GLY A 44 13.55 1.18 2.90
N ALA A 45 14.74 1.27 3.47
CA ALA A 45 15.90 0.49 3.04
C ALA A 45 15.72 -1.02 3.31
N ARG A 46 15.15 -1.39 4.47
CA ARG A 46 14.85 -2.78 4.82
C ARG A 46 13.81 -3.39 3.87
N LEU A 47 12.73 -2.67 3.63
CA LEU A 47 11.65 -3.12 2.74
C LEU A 47 12.11 -3.23 1.28
N ALA A 48 12.95 -2.31 0.81
CA ALA A 48 13.53 -2.40 -0.53
C ALA A 48 14.35 -3.69 -0.71
N LYS A 49 15.19 -4.04 0.26
CA LYS A 49 15.98 -5.29 0.23
C LYS A 49 15.09 -6.54 0.18
N LEU A 50 14.02 -6.57 0.96
CA LEU A 50 13.08 -7.70 0.96
C LEU A 50 12.33 -7.81 -0.35
N ARG A 51 11.85 -6.69 -0.88
CA ARG A 51 11.20 -6.60 -2.18
C ARG A 51 12.12 -7.08 -3.30
N ASP A 52 13.35 -6.59 -3.35
CA ASP A 52 14.31 -6.95 -4.40
C ASP A 52 14.64 -8.45 -4.33
N ARG A 53 14.84 -8.98 -3.12
CA ARG A 53 15.03 -10.42 -2.94
C ARG A 53 13.85 -11.24 -3.46
N LEU A 54 12.61 -10.83 -3.14
CA LEU A 54 11.41 -11.51 -3.63
C LEU A 54 11.31 -11.42 -5.15
N GLN A 55 11.55 -10.25 -5.72
CA GLN A 55 11.57 -10.03 -7.16
C GLN A 55 12.57 -10.95 -7.84
N ASP A 56 13.82 -10.98 -7.37
CA ASP A 56 14.88 -11.80 -7.96
C ASP A 56 14.55 -13.30 -7.88
N MET A 57 14.00 -13.75 -6.75
CA MET A 57 13.57 -15.13 -6.59
C MET A 57 12.45 -15.51 -7.56
N ILE A 58 11.49 -14.63 -7.80
CA ILE A 58 10.39 -14.89 -8.75
C ILE A 58 10.93 -14.89 -10.18
N LEU A 59 11.60 -13.80 -10.59
CA LEU A 59 12.03 -13.62 -11.99
C LEU A 59 13.15 -14.56 -12.42
N SER A 60 13.93 -15.09 -11.48
CA SER A 60 14.98 -16.08 -11.81
C SER A 60 14.48 -17.53 -11.85
N ASN A 61 13.31 -17.82 -11.31
CA ASN A 61 12.78 -19.19 -11.25
C ASN A 61 11.54 -19.40 -12.14
N LEU A 62 10.94 -18.32 -12.66
CA LEU A 62 9.72 -18.38 -13.46
C LEU A 62 9.92 -17.65 -14.79
N ASP A 63 9.87 -18.38 -15.90
CA ASP A 63 10.11 -17.83 -17.25
C ASP A 63 9.02 -16.84 -17.69
N GLU A 64 7.77 -17.03 -17.24
CA GLU A 64 6.61 -16.25 -17.68
C GLU A 64 6.12 -15.28 -16.58
N ALA A 65 7.06 -14.68 -15.84
CA ALA A 65 6.81 -13.67 -14.85
C ALA A 65 7.38 -12.31 -15.31
N TYR A 66 6.57 -11.27 -15.23
CA TYR A 66 6.90 -9.94 -15.77
C TYR A 66 6.73 -8.86 -14.72
N LEU A 67 7.77 -8.05 -14.50
CA LEU A 67 7.70 -6.90 -13.60
C LEU A 67 6.86 -5.78 -14.23
N ASN A 68 5.84 -5.33 -13.51
CA ASN A 68 5.01 -4.21 -13.88
C ASN A 68 5.50 -2.90 -13.23
N GLY A 69 5.45 -1.83 -14.00
CA GLY A 69 5.86 -0.52 -13.57
C GLY A 69 7.36 -0.23 -13.72
N HIS A 70 7.80 0.89 -13.16
CA HIS A 70 9.19 1.30 -13.29
C HIS A 70 10.09 0.50 -12.34
N PRO A 71 11.23 -0.03 -12.80
CA PRO A 71 12.09 -0.90 -11.98
C PRO A 71 12.70 -0.18 -10.77
N GLU A 72 13.01 1.11 -10.87
CA GLU A 72 13.66 1.87 -9.81
C GLU A 72 12.73 2.90 -9.17
N ARG A 73 11.98 3.71 -9.97
CA ARG A 73 11.11 4.79 -9.50
C ARG A 73 9.78 4.27 -8.99
N ARG A 74 9.81 3.63 -7.85
CA ARG A 74 8.66 3.03 -7.16
C ARG A 74 8.83 3.10 -5.64
N LEU A 75 7.77 2.89 -4.89
CA LEU A 75 7.83 2.82 -3.44
C LEU A 75 8.66 1.62 -2.99
N ALA A 76 9.37 1.76 -1.88
CA ALA A 76 10.29 0.75 -1.36
C ALA A 76 9.65 -0.64 -1.19
N HIS A 77 8.40 -0.69 -0.77
CA HIS A 77 7.65 -1.93 -0.51
C HIS A 77 6.79 -2.39 -1.70
N ASN A 78 6.73 -1.63 -2.78
CA ASN A 78 5.86 -1.98 -3.91
C ASN A 78 6.54 -2.96 -4.85
N LEU A 79 5.89 -4.11 -5.06
CA LEU A 79 6.24 -5.09 -6.07
C LEU A 79 4.96 -5.52 -6.80
N ASN A 80 4.93 -5.36 -8.11
CA ASN A 80 3.83 -5.81 -8.95
C ASN A 80 4.38 -6.70 -10.07
N ILE A 81 3.98 -7.94 -10.09
CA ILE A 81 4.41 -8.94 -11.07
C ILE A 81 3.18 -9.58 -11.69
N SER A 82 3.18 -9.67 -13.01
CA SER A 82 2.21 -10.45 -13.78
C SER A 82 2.78 -11.83 -14.07
N PHE A 83 1.93 -12.84 -13.95
CA PHE A 83 2.24 -14.22 -14.35
C PHE A 83 1.38 -14.59 -15.55
N ALA A 84 1.99 -14.97 -16.65
CA ALA A 84 1.26 -15.44 -17.81
C ALA A 84 0.81 -16.88 -17.63
N TYR A 85 -0.33 -17.20 -18.24
CA TYR A 85 -0.90 -18.56 -18.28
C TYR A 85 -1.27 -19.15 -16.91
N VAL A 86 -1.41 -18.32 -15.89
CA VAL A 86 -1.79 -18.75 -14.53
C VAL A 86 -3.10 -18.05 -14.13
N GLU A 87 -4.05 -18.85 -13.67
CA GLU A 87 -5.30 -18.32 -13.11
C GLU A 87 -5.10 -17.84 -11.67
N GLY A 88 -5.51 -16.60 -11.38
CA GLY A 88 -5.28 -15.96 -10.08
C GLY A 88 -5.85 -16.74 -8.90
N GLU A 89 -7.03 -17.36 -9.04
CA GLU A 89 -7.63 -18.20 -8.00
C GLU A 89 -6.77 -19.41 -7.65
N SER A 90 -6.13 -20.03 -8.64
CA SER A 90 -5.23 -21.15 -8.42
C SER A 90 -4.01 -20.76 -7.59
N VAL A 91 -3.47 -19.57 -7.81
CA VAL A 91 -2.36 -19.02 -7.00
C VAL A 91 -2.81 -18.75 -5.57
N LEU A 92 -3.99 -18.14 -5.40
CA LEU A 92 -4.59 -17.88 -4.09
C LEU A 92 -4.79 -19.17 -3.30
N MET A 93 -5.37 -20.20 -3.92
CA MET A 93 -5.60 -21.50 -3.30
C MET A 93 -4.29 -22.21 -2.90
N GLY A 94 -3.24 -22.08 -3.72
CA GLY A 94 -1.94 -22.68 -3.44
C GLY A 94 -1.20 -22.03 -2.27
N LEU A 95 -1.36 -20.74 -2.07
CA LEU A 95 -0.59 -19.95 -1.10
C LEU A 95 -1.36 -19.57 0.17
N ASN A 96 -2.67 -19.84 0.24
CA ASN A 96 -3.55 -19.37 1.32
C ASN A 96 -3.19 -19.89 2.72
N LYS A 97 -2.41 -20.98 2.81
CA LYS A 97 -1.93 -21.55 4.08
C LYS A 97 -0.68 -20.86 4.61
N GLU A 98 0.07 -20.19 3.75
CA GLU A 98 1.37 -19.61 4.06
C GLU A 98 1.35 -18.08 4.06
N SER A 99 0.38 -17.49 3.38
CA SER A 99 0.30 -16.05 3.19
C SER A 99 -1.14 -15.54 3.25
N ALA A 100 -1.34 -14.36 3.81
CA ALA A 100 -2.61 -13.65 3.76
C ALA A 100 -2.76 -12.99 2.38
N LEU A 101 -3.61 -13.56 1.56
CA LEU A 101 -3.87 -13.12 0.19
C LEU A 101 -5.34 -12.74 0.01
N SER A 102 -5.60 -11.80 -0.90
CA SER A 102 -6.95 -11.47 -1.34
C SER A 102 -7.01 -11.34 -2.85
N SER A 103 -8.15 -11.68 -3.44
CA SER A 103 -8.43 -11.34 -4.83
C SER A 103 -8.66 -9.83 -4.92
N GLY A 104 -8.10 -9.19 -5.93
CA GLY A 104 -8.48 -7.83 -6.30
C GLY A 104 -9.92 -7.80 -6.82
N SER A 105 -10.61 -6.70 -6.60
CA SER A 105 -11.93 -6.43 -7.17
C SER A 105 -11.80 -5.65 -8.47
#